data_5bd9084583bb97905a4e4c8ab85e389d
#
_entry.id   5bd9084583bb97905a4e4c8ab85e389d
#
_cell.length_a   1.000
_cell.length_b   1.000
_cell.length_c   1.000
_cell.angle_alpha   90.00
_cell.angle_beta   90.00
_cell.angle_gamma   90.00
#
_symmetry.space_group_name_H-M   'P 1'
#
loop_
_entity.id
_entity.type
_entity.pdbx_description
1 polymer ?
#
loop_
_entity_poly.entity_id
_entity_poly.type
_entity_poly.pdbx_seq_one_letter_code
_entity_poly.pdbx_strand_id
1 'polypeptide(L)'
;VIGVVSHVKSSSTALERYQGLCEGLGDEKEHIVGTVYCDSNYEKAYNRTKTLLEEHPDINILVGLNEYSAIGAGKAVRDLGLSDSILMVGFDSSIEEVQMLEEGVFNAIIVQKPFNMGYLGVENTVLLLRGEILPEMVDSGSELITKENMYTDENQKFLFPFLD
;
A
#
# COMPACT_ATOMS: atom_id res chain seq x y z
N VAL A 1 12.23 -13.25 -3.79
CA VAL A 1 12.81 -12.09 -4.51
C VAL A 1 11.75 -11.01 -4.60
N ILE A 2 12.09 -9.78 -4.16
CA ILE A 2 11.12 -8.71 -3.92
C ILE A 2 11.35 -7.55 -4.88
N GLY A 3 10.28 -7.12 -5.56
CA GLY A 3 10.22 -5.87 -6.31
C GLY A 3 9.39 -4.83 -5.56
N VAL A 4 9.75 -3.56 -5.63
CA VAL A 4 9.01 -2.47 -4.99
C VAL A 4 8.65 -1.40 -6.01
N VAL A 5 7.38 -1.01 -6.02
CA VAL A 5 6.87 0.10 -6.82
C VAL A 5 6.43 1.21 -5.87
N SER A 6 7.13 2.33 -5.91
CA SER A 6 6.88 3.48 -5.04
C SER A 6 6.41 4.69 -5.84
N HIS A 7 5.90 5.70 -5.14
CA HIS A 7 5.35 6.89 -5.80
C HIS A 7 6.41 7.96 -6.08
N VAL A 8 6.64 8.90 -5.18
CA VAL A 8 7.57 10.00 -5.40
C VAL A 8 8.80 9.81 -4.49
N LYS A 9 9.97 9.65 -5.09
CA LYS A 9 11.22 9.29 -4.40
C LYS A 9 11.57 10.21 -3.21
N SER A 10 11.23 11.50 -3.29
CA SER A 10 11.55 12.50 -2.28
C SER A 10 10.43 12.77 -1.29
N SER A 11 9.26 12.12 -1.39
CA SER A 11 8.17 12.34 -0.44
C SER A 11 8.42 11.60 0.88
N SER A 12 8.06 12.22 2.01
CA SER A 12 8.17 11.61 3.34
C SER A 12 7.42 10.28 3.40
N THR A 13 6.21 10.23 2.89
CA THR A 13 5.38 9.03 2.88
C THR A 13 5.99 7.88 2.07
N ALA A 14 6.69 8.16 0.95
CA ALA A 14 7.39 7.13 0.19
C ALA A 14 8.58 6.57 0.98
N LEU A 15 9.34 7.45 1.63
CA LEU A 15 10.50 7.07 2.44
C LEU A 15 10.07 6.26 3.67
N GLU A 16 9.07 6.73 4.41
CA GLU A 16 8.57 6.09 5.64
C GLU A 16 7.96 4.71 5.34
N ARG A 17 7.15 4.58 4.28
CA ARG A 17 6.57 3.29 3.88
C ARG A 17 7.64 2.30 3.42
N TYR A 18 8.64 2.77 2.67
CA TYR A 18 9.77 1.93 2.28
C TYR A 18 10.62 1.51 3.49
N GLN A 19 10.87 2.44 4.42
CA GLN A 19 11.56 2.13 5.66
C GLN A 19 10.79 1.08 6.48
N GLY A 20 9.49 1.27 6.67
CA GLY A 20 8.63 0.31 7.37
C GLY A 20 8.64 -1.08 6.71
N LEU A 21 8.62 -1.13 5.37
CA LEU A 21 8.79 -2.39 4.64
C LEU A 21 10.14 -3.05 4.97
N CYS A 22 11.24 -2.29 4.94
CA CYS A 22 12.57 -2.80 5.27
C CYS A 22 12.68 -3.26 6.72
N GLU A 23 12.08 -2.54 7.67
CA GLU A 23 12.06 -2.91 9.08
C GLU A 23 11.25 -4.19 9.32
N GLY A 24 10.08 -4.31 8.65
CA GLY A 24 9.25 -5.52 8.72
C GLY A 24 9.90 -6.75 8.11
N LEU A 25 10.68 -6.59 7.05
CA LEU A 25 11.43 -7.66 6.42
C LEU A 25 12.67 -8.07 7.23
N GLY A 26 13.23 -7.19 8.07
CA GLY A 26 14.46 -7.48 8.79
C GLY A 26 15.62 -7.82 7.85
N ASP A 27 16.22 -9.00 8.03
CA ASP A 27 17.33 -9.47 7.17
C ASP A 27 16.86 -9.81 5.74
N GLU A 28 15.59 -10.18 5.55
CA GLU A 28 15.02 -10.51 4.24
C GLU A 28 14.95 -9.30 3.28
N LYS A 29 15.19 -8.07 3.76
CA LYS A 29 15.29 -6.87 2.91
C LYS A 29 16.41 -6.98 1.86
N GLU A 30 17.41 -7.83 2.08
CA GLU A 30 18.48 -8.11 1.10
C GLU A 30 17.92 -8.75 -0.19
N HIS A 31 16.72 -9.32 -0.14
CA HIS A 31 16.02 -9.87 -1.30
C HIS A 31 15.24 -8.81 -2.13
N ILE A 32 15.29 -7.53 -1.76
CA ILE A 32 14.77 -6.44 -2.60
C ILE A 32 15.75 -6.19 -3.75
N VAL A 33 15.40 -6.68 -4.93
CA VAL A 33 16.27 -6.60 -6.12
C VAL A 33 16.09 -5.30 -6.91
N GLY A 34 14.96 -4.60 -6.73
CA GLY A 34 14.71 -3.34 -7.41
C GLY A 34 13.59 -2.53 -6.78
N THR A 35 13.76 -1.20 -6.84
CA THR A 35 12.73 -0.22 -6.45
C THR A 35 12.55 0.78 -7.58
N VAL A 36 11.33 0.87 -8.12
CA VAL A 36 10.97 1.82 -9.17
C VAL A 36 9.99 2.87 -8.67
N TYR A 37 10.03 4.06 -9.28
CA TYR A 37 9.21 5.20 -8.88
C TYR A 37 8.28 5.64 -10.01
N CYS A 38 7.00 5.85 -9.71
CA CYS A 38 5.99 6.15 -10.71
C CYS A 38 5.47 7.60 -10.68
N ASP A 39 5.96 8.45 -9.77
CA ASP A 39 5.53 9.84 -9.60
C ASP A 39 4.00 9.98 -9.46
N SER A 40 3.35 9.06 -8.75
CA SER A 40 1.89 8.98 -8.56
C SER A 40 1.12 8.98 -9.90
N ASN A 41 1.58 8.17 -10.86
CA ASN A 41 0.97 8.02 -12.16
C ASN A 41 0.78 6.53 -12.48
N TYR A 42 -0.46 6.12 -12.76
CA TYR A 42 -0.84 4.72 -13.02
C TYR A 42 -0.13 4.11 -14.21
N GLU A 43 -0.06 4.83 -15.33
CA GLU A 43 0.59 4.34 -16.56
C GLU A 43 2.10 4.19 -16.35
N LYS A 44 2.71 5.14 -15.66
CA LYS A 44 4.13 5.07 -15.33
C LYS A 44 4.41 3.91 -14.38
N ALA A 45 3.55 3.66 -13.39
CA ALA A 45 3.65 2.50 -12.50
C ALA A 45 3.57 1.20 -13.30
N TYR A 46 2.58 1.07 -14.19
CA TYR A 46 2.42 -0.07 -15.08
C TYR A 46 3.67 -0.35 -15.92
N ASN A 47 4.17 0.67 -16.65
CA ASN A 47 5.33 0.51 -17.52
C ASN A 47 6.61 0.21 -16.73
N ARG A 48 6.82 0.87 -15.59
CA ARG A 48 7.98 0.62 -14.73
C ARG A 48 7.96 -0.77 -14.11
N THR A 49 6.78 -1.27 -13.75
CA THR A 49 6.63 -2.64 -13.24
C THR A 49 6.96 -3.67 -14.31
N LYS A 50 6.50 -3.47 -15.54
CA LYS A 50 6.86 -4.37 -16.65
C LYS A 50 8.38 -4.43 -16.85
N THR A 51 9.03 -3.27 -16.91
CA THR A 51 10.50 -3.21 -17.04
C THR A 51 11.19 -3.93 -15.85
N LEU A 52 10.73 -3.69 -14.64
CA LEU A 52 11.28 -4.34 -13.45
C LEU A 52 11.15 -5.87 -13.50
N LEU A 53 10.01 -6.39 -13.95
CA LEU A 53 9.77 -7.83 -14.10
C LEU A 53 10.55 -8.44 -15.29
N GLU A 54 10.83 -7.67 -16.33
CA GLU A 54 11.70 -8.08 -17.45
C GLU A 54 13.17 -8.15 -17.00
N GLU A 55 13.63 -7.19 -16.20
CA GLU A 55 15.01 -7.15 -15.67
C GLU A 55 15.24 -8.19 -14.57
N HIS A 56 14.19 -8.53 -13.79
CA HIS A 56 14.23 -9.47 -12.68
C HIS A 56 13.08 -10.48 -12.78
N PRO A 57 13.18 -11.47 -13.67
CA PRO A 57 12.10 -12.46 -13.91
C PRO A 57 11.89 -13.45 -12.75
N ASP A 58 12.77 -13.43 -11.76
CA ASP A 58 12.69 -14.21 -10.53
C ASP A 58 11.92 -13.51 -9.39
N ILE A 59 11.41 -12.30 -9.61
CA ILE A 59 10.53 -11.63 -8.65
C ILE A 59 9.28 -12.47 -8.43
N ASN A 60 9.03 -12.82 -7.16
CA ASN A 60 7.86 -13.56 -6.72
C ASN A 60 7.05 -12.83 -5.63
N ILE A 61 7.52 -11.67 -5.19
CA ILE A 61 6.81 -10.73 -4.32
C ILE A 61 6.90 -9.34 -4.93
N LEU A 62 5.77 -8.64 -5.03
CA LEU A 62 5.71 -7.27 -5.53
C LEU A 62 4.92 -6.41 -4.55
N VAL A 63 5.49 -5.26 -4.17
CA VAL A 63 4.88 -4.34 -3.20
C VAL A 63 4.64 -2.98 -3.84
N GLY A 64 3.38 -2.53 -3.85
CA GLY A 64 2.99 -1.19 -4.24
C GLY A 64 2.81 -0.30 -3.01
N LEU A 65 3.55 0.81 -2.90
CA LEU A 65 3.59 1.61 -1.67
C LEU A 65 2.55 2.74 -1.61
N ASN A 66 1.66 2.87 -2.58
CA ASN A 66 0.45 3.70 -2.54
C ASN A 66 -0.51 3.27 -3.66
N GLU A 67 -1.73 3.81 -3.68
CA GLU A 67 -2.76 3.51 -4.67
C GLU A 67 -2.23 3.50 -6.11
N TYR A 68 -1.56 4.58 -6.55
CA TYR A 68 -1.07 4.69 -7.94
C TYR A 68 -0.05 3.61 -8.30
N SER A 69 0.88 3.34 -7.41
CA SER A 69 1.91 2.31 -7.61
C SER A 69 1.30 0.91 -7.53
N ALA A 70 0.39 0.67 -6.59
CA ALA A 70 -0.27 -0.62 -6.42
C ALA A 70 -1.14 -0.97 -7.64
N ILE A 71 -2.06 -0.08 -8.04
CA ILE A 71 -2.94 -0.32 -9.20
C ILE A 71 -2.14 -0.51 -10.48
N GLY A 72 -1.17 0.36 -10.76
CA GLY A 72 -0.35 0.22 -11.98
C GLY A 72 0.43 -1.09 -12.00
N ALA A 73 1.02 -1.47 -10.87
CA ALA A 73 1.71 -2.74 -10.73
C ALA A 73 0.77 -3.95 -10.84
N GLY A 74 -0.40 -3.90 -10.19
CA GLY A 74 -1.43 -4.94 -10.28
C GLY A 74 -1.92 -5.16 -11.70
N LYS A 75 -2.15 -4.08 -12.47
CA LYS A 75 -2.48 -4.18 -13.90
C LYS A 75 -1.38 -4.88 -14.70
N ALA A 76 -0.10 -4.55 -14.44
CA ALA A 76 1.01 -5.18 -15.14
C ALA A 76 1.10 -6.68 -14.80
N VAL A 77 0.96 -7.06 -13.54
CA VAL A 77 0.94 -8.47 -13.11
C VAL A 77 -0.21 -9.24 -13.77
N ARG A 78 -1.41 -8.67 -13.77
CA ARG A 78 -2.60 -9.27 -14.40
C ARG A 78 -2.43 -9.43 -15.90
N ASP A 79 -2.01 -8.38 -16.62
CA ASP A 79 -1.88 -8.39 -18.07
C ASP A 79 -0.76 -9.31 -18.57
N LEU A 80 0.25 -9.56 -17.74
CA LEU A 80 1.31 -10.54 -17.98
C LEU A 80 0.91 -11.98 -17.58
N GLY A 81 -0.26 -12.18 -16.97
CA GLY A 81 -0.72 -13.49 -16.52
C GLY A 81 0.07 -14.04 -15.34
N LEU A 82 0.61 -13.17 -14.48
CA LEU A 82 1.49 -13.53 -13.37
C LEU A 82 0.81 -13.54 -12.00
N SER A 83 -0.51 -13.34 -11.93
CA SER A 83 -1.25 -13.24 -10.65
C SER A 83 -1.11 -14.49 -9.77
N ASP A 84 -0.96 -15.68 -10.37
CA ASP A 84 -0.76 -16.93 -9.62
C ASP A 84 0.72 -17.16 -9.21
N SER A 85 1.65 -16.37 -9.75
CA SER A 85 3.10 -16.55 -9.56
C SER A 85 3.75 -15.48 -8.69
N ILE A 86 3.13 -14.31 -8.61
CA ILE A 86 3.62 -13.16 -7.85
C ILE A 86 2.66 -12.88 -6.70
N LEU A 87 3.16 -12.94 -5.47
CA LEU A 87 2.45 -12.45 -4.30
C LEU A 87 2.49 -10.93 -4.32
N MET A 88 1.32 -10.30 -4.47
CA MET A 88 1.22 -8.85 -4.56
C MET A 88 0.56 -8.23 -3.34
N VAL A 89 1.24 -7.21 -2.77
CA VAL A 89 0.73 -6.40 -1.67
C VAL A 89 0.55 -4.96 -2.14
N GLY A 90 -0.67 -4.44 -1.96
CA GLY A 90 -1.04 -3.06 -2.27
C GLY A 90 -1.09 -2.18 -1.03
N PHE A 91 -1.33 -0.90 -1.24
CA PHE A 91 -1.50 0.10 -0.18
C PHE A 91 -2.59 1.09 -0.59
N ASP A 92 -3.52 1.35 0.29
CA ASP A 92 -4.78 2.07 0.16
C ASP A 92 -5.97 1.13 -0.17
N SER A 93 -7.16 1.67 -0.49
CA SER A 93 -8.40 0.90 -0.67
C SER A 93 -9.36 1.56 -1.67
N SER A 94 -8.84 1.98 -2.81
CA SER A 94 -9.72 2.41 -3.89
C SER A 94 -10.60 1.26 -4.38
N ILE A 95 -11.71 1.58 -5.02
CA ILE A 95 -12.63 0.55 -5.58
C ILE A 95 -11.85 -0.41 -6.49
N GLU A 96 -10.90 0.09 -7.26
CA GLU A 96 -10.09 -0.73 -8.18
C GLU A 96 -9.17 -1.68 -7.43
N GLU A 97 -8.55 -1.24 -6.31
CA GLU A 97 -7.74 -2.12 -5.45
C GLU A 97 -8.57 -3.22 -4.78
N VAL A 98 -9.76 -2.86 -4.29
CA VAL A 98 -10.69 -3.83 -3.69
C VAL A 98 -11.14 -4.87 -4.72
N GLN A 99 -11.43 -4.45 -5.97
CA GLN A 99 -11.76 -5.38 -7.05
C GLN A 99 -10.58 -6.31 -7.37
N MET A 100 -9.36 -5.78 -7.45
CA MET A 100 -8.16 -6.58 -7.70
C MET A 100 -7.86 -7.57 -6.55
N LEU A 101 -8.17 -7.20 -5.31
CA LEU A 101 -8.09 -8.11 -4.16
C LEU A 101 -9.13 -9.25 -4.29
N GLU A 102 -10.36 -8.93 -4.65
CA GLU A 102 -11.42 -9.91 -4.88
C GLU A 102 -11.08 -10.85 -6.05
N GLU A 103 -10.53 -10.32 -7.13
CA GLU A 103 -10.06 -11.07 -8.31
C GLU A 103 -8.82 -11.94 -8.01
N GLY A 104 -8.11 -11.69 -6.90
CA GLY A 104 -6.89 -12.40 -6.52
C GLY A 104 -5.62 -11.89 -7.21
N VAL A 105 -5.67 -10.69 -7.81
CA VAL A 105 -4.47 -9.98 -8.29
C VAL A 105 -3.63 -9.50 -7.12
N PHE A 106 -4.29 -8.94 -6.09
CA PHE A 106 -3.66 -8.68 -4.79
C PHE A 106 -3.92 -9.85 -3.83
N ASN A 107 -2.90 -10.19 -3.05
CA ASN A 107 -3.02 -11.11 -1.92
C ASN A 107 -3.40 -10.37 -0.64
N ALA A 108 -2.97 -9.12 -0.52
CA ALA A 108 -3.32 -8.24 0.59
C ALA A 108 -3.22 -6.76 0.19
N ILE A 109 -3.96 -5.92 0.92
CA ILE A 109 -3.82 -4.46 0.88
C ILE A 109 -3.68 -3.91 2.30
N ILE A 110 -2.87 -2.86 2.46
CA ILE A 110 -2.75 -2.11 3.71
C ILE A 110 -3.68 -0.89 3.62
N VAL A 111 -4.71 -0.87 4.45
CA VAL A 111 -5.72 0.20 4.45
C VAL A 111 -5.48 1.15 5.61
N GLN A 112 -5.37 2.43 5.32
CA GLN A 112 -5.29 3.49 6.31
C GLN A 112 -6.66 3.74 6.96
N LYS A 113 -6.68 4.39 8.12
CA LYS A 113 -7.91 4.80 8.83
C LYS A 113 -8.14 6.31 8.70
N PRO A 114 -8.63 6.81 7.53
CA PRO A 114 -8.73 8.25 7.26
C PRO A 114 -9.69 8.97 8.21
N PHE A 115 -10.75 8.31 8.68
CA PHE A 115 -11.63 8.86 9.72
C PHE A 115 -10.84 9.14 11.00
N ASN A 116 -10.03 8.18 11.47
CA ASN A 116 -9.22 8.35 12.67
C ASN A 116 -8.18 9.48 12.49
N MET A 117 -7.57 9.57 11.32
CA MET A 117 -6.62 10.66 11.02
C MET A 117 -7.28 12.04 11.21
N GLY A 118 -8.47 12.23 10.62
CA GLY A 118 -9.22 13.47 10.75
C GLY A 118 -9.68 13.73 12.19
N TYR A 119 -10.27 12.73 12.83
CA TYR A 119 -10.76 12.83 14.21
C TYR A 119 -9.63 13.18 15.18
N LEU A 120 -8.56 12.40 15.20
CA LEU A 120 -7.40 12.61 16.07
C LEU A 120 -6.70 13.95 15.79
N GLY A 121 -6.65 14.37 14.53
CA GLY A 121 -6.11 15.68 14.16
C GLY A 121 -6.86 16.83 14.80
N VAL A 122 -8.19 16.81 14.74
CA VAL A 122 -9.04 17.84 15.38
C VAL A 122 -8.99 17.74 16.91
N GLU A 123 -9.13 16.53 17.48
CA GLU A 123 -9.08 16.30 18.93
C GLU A 123 -7.77 16.81 19.52
N ASN A 124 -6.64 16.41 18.97
CA ASN A 124 -5.31 16.83 19.44
C ASN A 124 -5.12 18.36 19.29
N THR A 125 -5.64 18.96 18.22
CA THR A 125 -5.60 20.42 18.08
C THR A 125 -6.35 21.12 19.22
N VAL A 126 -7.53 20.62 19.61
CA VAL A 126 -8.32 21.17 20.72
C VAL A 126 -7.59 21.02 22.05
N LEU A 127 -6.97 19.86 22.28
CA LEU A 127 -6.19 19.61 23.50
C LEU A 127 -4.98 20.54 23.61
N LEU A 128 -4.25 20.75 22.52
CA LEU A 128 -3.14 21.73 22.46
C LEU A 128 -3.61 23.15 22.76
N LEU A 129 -4.75 23.58 22.24
CA LEU A 129 -5.32 24.89 22.52
C LEU A 129 -5.73 25.06 23.99
N ARG A 130 -6.00 23.96 24.71
CA ARG A 130 -6.26 23.93 26.14
C ARG A 130 -4.99 23.88 27.01
N GLY A 131 -3.82 23.83 26.38
CA GLY A 131 -2.51 23.79 27.04
C GLY A 131 -2.06 22.40 27.47
N GLU A 132 -2.68 21.34 26.93
CA GLU A 132 -2.24 19.96 27.19
C GLU A 132 -0.97 19.63 26.41
N ILE A 133 -0.13 18.77 27.01
CA ILE A 133 1.09 18.27 26.38
C ILE A 133 0.73 16.96 25.67
N LEU A 134 0.95 16.91 24.36
CA LEU A 134 0.68 15.74 23.54
C LEU A 134 1.97 15.04 23.14
N PRO A 135 1.91 13.74 22.79
CA PRO A 135 3.02 13.04 22.17
C PRO A 135 3.34 13.68 20.82
N GLU A 136 4.60 13.61 20.41
CA GLU A 136 5.07 14.16 19.13
C GLU A 136 4.43 13.45 17.93
N MET A 137 4.10 12.16 18.09
CA MET A 137 3.48 11.31 17.08
C MET A 137 2.26 10.60 17.65
N VAL A 138 1.17 10.58 16.90
CA VAL A 138 -0.07 9.86 17.23
C VAL A 138 -0.39 8.91 16.10
N ASP A 139 -0.37 7.62 16.39
CA ASP A 139 -0.73 6.57 15.41
C ASP A 139 -2.24 6.55 15.19
N SER A 140 -2.66 6.74 13.94
CA SER A 140 -4.07 6.63 13.53
C SER A 140 -4.48 5.19 13.19
N GLY A 141 -3.52 4.28 13.11
CA GLY A 141 -3.70 2.87 12.78
C GLY A 141 -3.86 2.58 11.29
N SER A 142 -3.66 1.31 10.96
CA SER A 142 -3.90 0.73 9.64
C SER A 142 -4.44 -0.69 9.80
N GLU A 143 -4.99 -1.27 8.73
CA GLU A 143 -5.46 -2.65 8.69
C GLU A 143 -4.86 -3.41 7.52
N LEU A 144 -4.51 -4.67 7.76
CA LEU A 144 -4.15 -5.62 6.71
C LEU A 144 -5.42 -6.33 6.25
N ILE A 145 -5.82 -6.10 5.02
CA ILE A 145 -7.00 -6.72 4.42
C ILE A 145 -6.58 -7.71 3.36
N THR A 146 -7.11 -8.92 3.48
CA THR A 146 -6.94 -10.04 2.56
C THR A 146 -8.31 -10.48 2.04
N LYS A 147 -8.32 -11.38 1.06
CA LYS A 147 -9.57 -11.94 0.54
C LYS A 147 -10.39 -12.67 1.62
N GLU A 148 -9.73 -13.29 2.60
CA GLU A 148 -10.37 -14.02 3.68
C GLU A 148 -11.11 -13.12 4.67
N ASN A 149 -10.58 -11.90 4.91
CA ASN A 149 -11.13 -11.00 5.92
C ASN A 149 -11.86 -9.77 5.36
N MET A 150 -11.82 -9.54 4.03
CA MET A 150 -12.41 -8.34 3.42
C MET A 150 -13.93 -8.21 3.62
N TYR A 151 -14.63 -9.32 3.86
CA TYR A 151 -16.08 -9.34 4.02
C TYR A 151 -16.55 -9.25 5.48
N THR A 152 -15.65 -9.11 6.44
CA THR A 152 -16.05 -8.87 7.84
C THR A 152 -16.70 -7.49 7.99
N ASP A 153 -17.69 -7.35 8.88
CA ASP A 153 -18.41 -6.09 9.12
C ASP A 153 -17.46 -4.93 9.48
N GLU A 154 -16.33 -5.23 10.13
CA GLU A 154 -15.32 -4.24 10.47
C GLU A 154 -14.57 -3.77 9.24
N ASN A 155 -14.05 -4.68 8.42
CA ASN A 155 -13.26 -4.35 7.25
C ASN A 155 -14.09 -3.70 6.14
N GLN A 156 -15.36 -4.07 6.00
CA GLN A 156 -16.28 -3.42 5.08
C GLN A 156 -16.41 -1.91 5.33
N LYS A 157 -16.35 -1.47 6.60
CA LYS A 157 -16.37 -0.05 6.96
C LYS A 157 -15.10 0.71 6.54
N PHE A 158 -13.96 0.00 6.48
CA PHE A 158 -12.72 0.60 5.98
C PHE A 158 -12.65 0.62 4.46
N LEU A 159 -13.18 -0.42 3.80
CA LEU A 159 -13.20 -0.52 2.35
C LEU A 159 -14.25 0.39 1.71
N PHE A 160 -15.39 0.59 2.39
CA PHE A 160 -16.54 1.35 1.89
C PHE A 160 -17.06 2.33 2.93
N PRO A 161 -16.28 3.35 3.33
CA PRO A 161 -16.60 4.23 4.46
C PRO A 161 -17.84 5.11 4.26
N PHE A 162 -18.43 5.15 3.06
CA PHE A 162 -19.59 5.97 2.70
C PHE A 162 -20.80 5.15 2.25
N LEU A 163 -20.78 3.84 2.41
CA LEU A 163 -21.94 2.99 2.18
C LEU A 163 -22.61 2.72 3.54
N ASP A 164 -23.80 3.33 3.76
CA ASP A 164 -24.70 3.05 4.88
C ASP A 164 -25.48 1.75 4.64
#